data_c86d4fe0cf19927c02a15b57572a44a4
#
_entry.id   c86d4fe0cf19927c02a15b57572a44a4
#
_cell.length_a   1.000
_cell.length_b   1.000
_cell.length_c   1.000
_cell.angle_alpha   90.00
_cell.angle_beta   90.00
_cell.angle_gamma   90.00
#
_symmetry.space_group_name_H-M   'P 1'
#
loop_
_entity.id
_entity.type
_entity.pdbx_description
1 polymer ?
#
loop_
_entity_poly.entity_id
_entity_poly.type
_entity_poly.pdbx_seq_one_letter_code
_entity_poly.pdbx_strand_id
1 'polypeptide(L)'
;MEFHITEDDIASVLTEALPFPVEDTAVKISRDGTIAVTAAVTRQALTESNLVPGKLRTALLFLPERCKLYGAWSAAVPNGKLSLTCRTIKLEGFTLPEQTAQALSDAFAAQWNTRMEQRDFTPQTIQWQDGEAVLLG
;
A
#
# COMPACT_ATOMS: atom_id res chain seq x y z
N MET A 1 3.02 -16.51 19.27
CA MET A 1 1.90 -16.28 18.36
C MET A 1 2.41 -15.66 17.07
N GLU A 2 1.86 -16.05 15.96
CA GLU A 2 2.26 -15.56 14.64
C GLU A 2 1.07 -14.93 13.91
N PHE A 3 1.33 -13.87 13.16
CA PHE A 3 0.35 -13.26 12.29
C PHE A 3 0.91 -13.27 10.86
N HIS A 4 0.28 -14.04 9.98
CA HIS A 4 0.75 -14.23 8.61
C HIS A 4 0.09 -13.22 7.66
N ILE A 5 0.92 -12.55 6.86
CA ILE A 5 0.46 -11.61 5.84
C ILE A 5 0.90 -12.16 4.49
N THR A 6 -0.05 -12.64 3.70
CA THR A 6 0.21 -13.15 2.36
C THR A 6 0.04 -12.06 1.31
N GLU A 7 0.49 -12.33 0.09
CA GLU A 7 0.30 -11.41 -1.02
C GLU A 7 -1.18 -11.16 -1.30
N ASP A 8 -2.03 -12.19 -1.20
CA ASP A 8 -3.49 -12.06 -1.36
C ASP A 8 -4.11 -11.20 -0.26
N ASP A 9 -3.65 -11.35 0.97
CA ASP A 9 -4.12 -10.53 2.10
C ASP A 9 -3.80 -9.04 1.85
N ILE A 10 -2.61 -8.74 1.35
CA ILE A 10 -2.22 -7.37 1.03
C ILE A 10 -3.10 -6.81 -0.08
N ALA A 11 -3.37 -7.58 -1.12
CA ALA A 11 -4.23 -7.14 -2.21
C ALA A 11 -5.64 -6.79 -1.72
N SER A 12 -6.21 -7.61 -0.83
CA SER A 12 -7.53 -7.37 -0.24
C SER A 12 -7.56 -6.10 0.62
N VAL A 13 -6.58 -5.94 1.49
CA VAL A 13 -6.50 -4.77 2.37
C VAL A 13 -6.26 -3.49 1.58
N LEU A 14 -5.45 -3.56 0.53
CA LEU A 14 -5.17 -2.42 -0.33
C LEU A 14 -6.44 -1.91 -1.00
N THR A 15 -7.29 -2.81 -1.48
CA THR A 15 -8.57 -2.45 -2.09
C THR A 15 -9.47 -1.69 -1.11
N GLU A 16 -9.47 -2.08 0.17
CA GLU A 16 -10.24 -1.39 1.21
C GLU A 16 -9.62 -0.05 1.62
N ALA A 17 -8.29 0.04 1.62
CA ALA A 17 -7.58 1.21 2.12
C ALA A 17 -7.51 2.37 1.12
N LEU A 18 -7.53 2.06 -0.17
CA LEU A 18 -7.43 3.10 -1.20
C LEU A 18 -8.74 3.87 -1.36
N PRO A 19 -8.66 5.20 -1.56
CA PRO A 19 -9.85 6.05 -1.73
C PRO A 19 -10.46 5.94 -3.13
N PHE A 20 -9.98 5.06 -3.98
CA PHE A 20 -10.47 4.82 -5.32
C PHE A 20 -10.40 3.33 -5.65
N PRO A 21 -11.27 2.82 -6.54
CA PRO A 21 -11.22 1.43 -6.93
C PRO A 21 -9.98 1.12 -7.78
N VAL A 22 -9.41 -0.07 -7.59
CA VAL A 22 -8.28 -0.57 -8.37
C VAL A 22 -8.62 -1.93 -8.95
N GLU A 23 -7.97 -2.26 -10.07
CA GLU A 23 -8.13 -3.52 -10.78
C GLU A 23 -6.78 -4.16 -11.02
N ASP A 24 -6.78 -5.46 -11.31
CA ASP A 24 -5.56 -6.21 -11.65
C ASP A 24 -4.43 -6.02 -10.64
N THR A 25 -4.78 -6.06 -9.37
CA THR A 25 -3.82 -5.89 -8.29
C THR A 25 -2.90 -7.12 -8.20
N ALA A 26 -1.60 -6.87 -8.26
CA ALA A 26 -0.56 -7.87 -8.06
C ALA A 26 0.37 -7.41 -6.95
N VAL A 27 0.69 -8.31 -6.03
CA VAL A 27 1.54 -8.02 -4.87
C VAL A 27 2.69 -8.99 -4.85
N LYS A 28 3.89 -8.49 -4.57
CA LYS A 28 5.07 -9.31 -4.40
C LYS A 28 5.76 -8.97 -3.09
N ILE A 29 5.89 -9.96 -2.22
CA ILE A 29 6.65 -9.87 -0.99
C ILE A 29 7.98 -10.59 -1.21
N SER A 30 9.08 -9.92 -0.93
CA SER A 30 10.43 -10.44 -1.12
C SER A 30 11.12 -10.66 0.22
N ARG A 31 12.07 -11.59 0.24
CA ARG A 31 12.86 -11.91 1.44
C ARG A 31 13.64 -10.73 2.00
N ASP A 32 13.95 -9.75 1.15
CA ASP A 32 14.68 -8.55 1.56
C ASP A 32 13.82 -7.54 2.34
N GLY A 33 12.54 -7.85 2.55
CA GLY A 33 11.62 -6.97 3.27
C GLY A 33 10.89 -5.95 2.39
N THR A 34 10.95 -6.11 1.07
CA THR A 34 10.26 -5.23 0.14
C THR A 34 8.88 -5.76 -0.19
N ILE A 35 7.88 -4.89 -0.12
CA ILE A 35 6.51 -5.16 -0.60
C ILE A 35 6.30 -4.31 -1.84
N ALA A 36 6.10 -4.95 -2.98
CA ALA A 36 5.83 -4.27 -4.23
C ALA A 36 4.41 -4.55 -4.69
N VAL A 37 3.70 -3.52 -5.12
CA VAL A 37 2.30 -3.61 -5.56
C VAL A 37 2.17 -2.96 -6.93
N THR A 38 1.48 -3.65 -7.84
CA THR A 38 1.03 -3.07 -9.10
C THR A 38 -0.48 -3.19 -9.19
N ALA A 39 -1.12 -2.19 -9.76
CA ALA A 39 -2.57 -2.18 -9.95
C ALA A 39 -2.91 -1.28 -11.13
N ALA A 40 -4.14 -1.39 -11.61
CA ALA A 40 -4.68 -0.48 -12.61
C ALA A 40 -5.76 0.39 -11.97
N VAL A 41 -5.79 1.66 -12.33
CA VAL A 41 -6.77 2.62 -11.86
C VAL A 41 -7.24 3.47 -13.03
N THR A 42 -8.54 3.79 -13.08
CA THR A 42 -9.06 4.64 -14.15
C THR A 42 -8.75 6.10 -13.86
N ARG A 43 -8.53 6.87 -14.91
CA ARG A 43 -8.37 8.34 -14.81
C ARG A 43 -9.58 8.97 -14.11
N GLN A 44 -10.78 8.50 -14.42
CA GLN A 44 -12.02 8.99 -13.81
C GLN A 44 -12.01 8.79 -12.29
N ALA A 45 -11.62 7.60 -11.82
CA ALA A 45 -11.54 7.31 -10.38
C ALA A 45 -10.54 8.23 -9.67
N LEU A 46 -9.41 8.52 -10.30
CA LEU A 46 -8.41 9.45 -9.78
C LEU A 46 -8.95 10.88 -9.71
N THR A 47 -9.67 11.30 -10.75
CA THR A 47 -10.27 12.64 -10.82
C THR A 47 -11.33 12.83 -9.74
N GLU A 48 -12.12 11.81 -9.46
CA GLU A 48 -13.17 11.83 -8.44
C GLU A 48 -12.62 11.72 -7.02
N SER A 49 -11.37 11.23 -6.86
CA SER A 49 -10.74 11.14 -5.55
C SER A 49 -10.18 12.50 -5.13
N ASN A 50 -10.20 12.77 -3.83
CA ASN A 50 -9.61 13.99 -3.28
C ASN A 50 -8.11 13.84 -2.98
N LEU A 51 -7.54 12.71 -3.40
CA LEU A 51 -6.16 12.37 -3.08
C LEU A 51 -5.15 13.15 -3.91
N VAL A 52 -5.52 13.51 -5.15
CA VAL A 52 -4.61 14.19 -6.06
C VAL A 52 -4.61 15.68 -5.73
N PRO A 53 -3.45 16.26 -5.37
CA PRO A 53 -3.35 17.70 -5.13
C PRO A 53 -3.82 18.51 -6.34
N GLY A 54 -4.39 19.68 -6.09
CA GLY A 54 -4.89 20.56 -7.16
C GLY A 54 -3.85 20.88 -8.24
N LYS A 55 -2.58 20.94 -7.85
CA LYS A 55 -1.46 21.17 -8.78
C LYS A 55 -1.31 20.06 -9.83
N LEU A 56 -1.69 18.82 -9.48
CA LEU A 56 -1.55 17.66 -10.35
C LEU A 56 -2.83 17.35 -11.12
N ARG A 57 -3.96 17.98 -10.81
CA ARG A 57 -5.23 17.73 -11.49
C ARG A 57 -5.15 18.02 -12.98
N THR A 58 -4.43 19.08 -13.36
CA THR A 58 -4.21 19.41 -14.77
C THR A 58 -3.42 18.30 -15.47
N ALA A 59 -2.44 17.72 -14.78
CA ALA A 59 -1.65 16.62 -15.32
C ALA A 59 -2.50 15.37 -15.57
N LEU A 60 -3.58 15.16 -14.80
CA LEU A 60 -4.48 14.01 -15.00
C LEU A 60 -5.13 14.02 -16.40
N LEU A 61 -5.32 15.18 -17.00
CA LEU A 61 -5.90 15.30 -18.34
C LEU A 61 -5.04 14.65 -19.43
N PHE A 62 -3.75 14.49 -19.16
CA PHE A 62 -2.79 13.88 -20.10
C PHE A 62 -2.56 12.40 -19.84
N LEU A 63 -3.20 11.83 -18.82
CA LEU A 63 -3.07 10.41 -18.51
C LEU A 63 -3.99 9.56 -19.39
N PRO A 64 -3.62 8.31 -19.68
CA PRO A 64 -4.54 7.39 -20.35
C PRO A 64 -5.76 7.11 -19.48
N GLU A 65 -6.83 6.59 -20.08
CA GLU A 65 -8.04 6.21 -19.32
C GLU A 65 -7.76 5.18 -18.24
N ARG A 66 -6.83 4.27 -18.50
CA ARG A 66 -6.40 3.24 -17.57
C ARG A 66 -4.93 3.45 -17.24
N CYS A 67 -4.65 3.75 -16.00
CA CYS A 67 -3.32 4.07 -15.53
C CYS A 67 -2.71 2.91 -14.74
N LYS A 68 -1.40 2.74 -14.85
CA LYS A 68 -0.67 1.79 -14.03
C LYS A 68 -0.23 2.47 -12.74
N LEU A 69 -0.59 1.86 -11.62
CA LEU A 69 -0.14 2.28 -10.30
C LEU A 69 0.91 1.28 -9.81
N TYR A 70 2.03 1.79 -9.34
CA TYR A 70 3.10 1.00 -8.75
C TYR A 70 3.49 1.59 -7.42
N GLY A 71 3.66 0.74 -6.41
CA GLY A 71 4.16 1.15 -5.11
C GLY A 71 5.13 0.16 -4.55
N ALA A 72 6.08 0.64 -3.77
CA ALA A 72 7.03 -0.20 -3.07
C ALA A 72 7.24 0.34 -1.65
N TRP A 73 7.22 -0.57 -0.68
CA TRP A 73 7.32 -0.25 0.73
C TRP A 73 8.29 -1.16 1.44
N SER A 74 8.87 -0.67 2.53
CA SER A 74 9.46 -1.48 3.58
C SER A 74 8.59 -1.38 4.83
N ALA A 75 8.70 -2.35 5.73
CA ALA A 75 7.88 -2.39 6.93
C ALA A 75 8.73 -2.66 8.18
N ALA A 76 8.27 -2.13 9.29
CA ALA A 76 8.85 -2.37 10.61
C ALA A 76 7.73 -2.38 11.65
N VAL A 77 8.02 -2.84 12.86
CA VAL A 77 7.02 -2.88 13.94
C VAL A 77 7.51 -2.13 15.19
N PRO A 78 7.77 -0.82 15.05
CA PRO A 78 8.20 -0.04 16.20
C PRO A 78 7.08 0.05 17.23
N ASN A 79 7.41 -0.16 18.51
CA ASN A 79 6.47 -0.02 19.62
C ASN A 79 5.19 -0.88 19.49
N GLY A 80 5.31 -2.06 18.87
CA GLY A 80 4.19 -2.99 18.77
C GLY A 80 3.16 -2.65 17.70
N LYS A 81 3.47 -1.76 16.77
CA LYS A 81 2.58 -1.39 15.67
C LYS A 81 3.30 -1.50 14.33
N LEU A 82 2.57 -1.91 13.30
CA LEU A 82 3.11 -1.95 11.96
C LEU A 82 3.26 -0.52 11.43
N SER A 83 4.45 -0.22 10.93
CA SER A 83 4.76 1.03 10.25
C SER A 83 5.28 0.72 8.85
N LEU A 84 4.76 1.42 7.86
CA LEU A 84 5.17 1.28 6.46
C LEU A 84 5.93 2.51 6.03
N THR A 85 7.12 2.28 5.47
CA THR A 85 7.92 3.34 4.86
C THR A 85 7.78 3.23 3.35
N CYS A 86 7.24 4.26 2.73
CA CYS A 86 7.11 4.31 1.28
C CYS A 86 8.47 4.54 0.64
N ARG A 87 8.87 3.66 -0.26
CA ARG A 87 10.07 3.85 -1.09
C ARG A 87 9.72 4.66 -2.33
N THR A 88 8.61 4.33 -2.96
CA THR A 88 8.11 5.06 -4.13
C THR A 88 6.66 4.68 -4.39
N ILE A 89 5.88 5.63 -4.90
CA ILE A 89 4.59 5.35 -5.52
C ILE A 89 4.59 6.11 -6.84
N LYS A 90 4.33 5.39 -7.92
CA LYS A 90 4.31 5.95 -9.28
C LYS A 90 2.97 5.69 -9.95
N LEU A 91 2.48 6.70 -10.66
CA LEU A 91 1.28 6.61 -11.47
C LEU A 91 1.70 6.91 -12.92
N GLU A 92 1.61 5.91 -13.81
CA GLU A 92 2.09 6.00 -15.21
C GLU A 92 3.51 6.55 -15.31
N GLY A 93 4.40 6.14 -14.39
CA GLY A 93 5.78 6.60 -14.36
C GLY A 93 6.03 7.92 -13.65
N PHE A 94 4.97 8.64 -13.27
CA PHE A 94 5.10 9.86 -12.47
C PHE A 94 5.17 9.52 -10.98
N THR A 95 6.21 9.97 -10.31
CA THR A 95 6.34 9.78 -8.87
C THR A 95 5.38 10.71 -8.13
N LEU A 96 4.57 10.15 -7.23
CA LEU A 96 3.66 10.95 -6.41
C LEU A 96 4.43 11.80 -5.39
N PRO A 97 3.89 12.96 -5.01
CA PRO A 97 4.47 13.76 -3.94
C PRO A 97 4.62 12.96 -2.65
N GLU A 98 5.68 13.21 -1.92
CA GLU A 98 6.01 12.48 -0.70
C GLU A 98 4.88 12.49 0.33
N GLN A 99 4.21 13.64 0.50
CA GLN A 99 3.09 13.76 1.43
C GLN A 99 1.92 12.85 1.04
N THR A 100 1.60 12.78 -0.24
CA THR A 100 0.53 11.93 -0.76
C THR A 100 0.89 10.45 -0.58
N ALA A 101 2.12 10.09 -0.93
CA ALA A 101 2.61 8.72 -0.78
C ALA A 101 2.61 8.28 0.69
N GLN A 102 3.02 9.15 1.61
CA GLN A 102 3.03 8.82 3.03
C GLN A 102 1.61 8.69 3.60
N ALA A 103 0.67 9.54 3.17
CA ALA A 103 -0.72 9.45 3.60
C ALA A 103 -1.35 8.11 3.19
N LEU A 104 -1.08 7.63 1.97
CA LEU A 104 -1.52 6.32 1.51
C LEU A 104 -0.91 5.19 2.32
N SER A 105 0.38 5.30 2.61
CA SER A 105 1.12 4.30 3.38
C SER A 105 0.59 4.21 4.82
N ASP A 106 0.30 5.34 5.44
CA ASP A 106 -0.25 5.40 6.80
C ASP A 106 -1.66 4.80 6.86
N ALA A 107 -2.49 5.09 5.86
CA ALA A 107 -3.83 4.50 5.77
C ALA A 107 -3.77 2.97 5.62
N PHE A 108 -2.83 2.48 4.82
CA PHE A 108 -2.61 1.05 4.63
C PHE A 108 -2.13 0.38 5.93
N ALA A 109 -1.16 0.99 6.61
CA ALA A 109 -0.67 0.48 7.89
C ALA A 109 -1.78 0.47 8.96
N ALA A 110 -2.64 1.48 8.98
CA ALA A 110 -3.75 1.57 9.93
C ALA A 110 -4.74 0.41 9.77
N GLN A 111 -5.02 -0.02 8.54
CA GLN A 111 -5.88 -1.18 8.28
C GLN A 111 -5.30 -2.46 8.89
N TRP A 112 -3.99 -2.67 8.73
CA TRP A 112 -3.33 -3.84 9.31
C TRP A 112 -3.29 -3.78 10.83
N ASN A 113 -3.03 -2.62 11.41
CA ASN A 113 -3.02 -2.45 12.87
C ASN A 113 -4.38 -2.72 13.47
N THR A 114 -5.46 -2.27 12.83
CA THR A 114 -6.83 -2.56 13.26
C THR A 114 -7.10 -4.07 13.26
N ARG A 115 -6.69 -4.79 12.22
CA ARG A 115 -6.88 -6.24 12.14
C ARG A 115 -6.11 -6.98 13.23
N MET A 116 -4.90 -6.54 13.54
CA MET A 116 -4.10 -7.14 14.63
C MET A 116 -4.72 -6.86 16.00
N GLU A 117 -5.22 -5.66 16.24
CA GLU A 117 -5.91 -5.30 17.47
C GLU A 117 -7.17 -6.15 17.69
N GLN A 118 -7.91 -6.42 16.64
CA GLN A 118 -9.11 -7.27 16.70
C GLN A 118 -8.79 -8.71 17.10
N ARG A 119 -7.56 -9.15 16.91
CA ARG A 119 -7.08 -10.49 17.30
C ARG A 119 -6.23 -10.47 18.56
N ASP A 120 -6.20 -9.34 19.27
CA ASP A 120 -5.36 -9.15 20.48
C ASP A 120 -3.89 -9.49 20.21
N PHE A 121 -3.40 -9.13 19.02
CA PHE A 121 -2.05 -9.42 18.58
C PHE A 121 -1.20 -8.15 18.58
N THR A 122 -0.05 -8.20 19.24
CA THR A 122 0.92 -7.10 19.28
C THR A 122 2.23 -7.59 18.62
N PRO A 123 2.55 -7.12 17.40
CA PRO A 123 3.76 -7.58 16.73
C PRO A 123 5.01 -7.00 17.39
N GLN A 124 6.07 -7.81 17.44
CA GLN A 124 7.38 -7.39 17.95
C GLN A 124 8.46 -7.47 16.89
N THR A 125 8.40 -8.48 16.02
CA THR A 125 9.35 -8.68 14.94
C THR A 125 8.66 -9.13 13.67
N ILE A 126 9.35 -8.97 12.54
CA ILE A 126 8.88 -9.45 11.24
C ILE A 126 9.91 -10.40 10.66
N GLN A 127 9.45 -11.55 10.17
CA GLN A 127 10.25 -12.47 9.38
C GLN A 127 9.77 -12.42 7.94
N TRP A 128 10.69 -12.22 7.01
CA TRP A 128 10.39 -12.09 5.60
C TRP A 128 10.68 -13.38 4.85
N GLN A 129 9.71 -13.82 4.07
CA GLN A 129 9.82 -14.97 3.17
C GLN A 129 9.34 -14.55 1.78
N ASP A 130 9.68 -15.31 0.75
CA ASP A 130 9.13 -15.03 -0.57
C ASP A 130 7.63 -15.30 -0.56
N GLY A 131 6.83 -14.28 -0.85
CA GLY A 131 5.38 -14.36 -0.90
C GLY A 131 4.67 -14.17 0.43
N GLU A 132 5.38 -14.01 1.54
CA GLU A 132 4.75 -13.92 2.86
C GLU A 132 5.61 -13.16 3.85
N ALA A 133 4.95 -12.36 4.69
CA ALA A 133 5.56 -11.76 5.87
C ALA A 133 4.93 -12.40 7.12
N VAL A 134 5.75 -12.78 8.08
CA VAL A 134 5.28 -13.36 9.34
C VAL A 134 5.65 -12.41 10.47
N LEU A 135 4.64 -11.90 11.15
CA LEU A 135 4.82 -11.06 12.33
C LEU A 135 4.80 -11.94 13.57
N LEU A 136 5.80 -11.78 14.43
CA LEU A 136 5.92 -12.51 15.68
C LEU A 136 5.62 -11.58 16.85
N GLY A 137 4.80 -12.07 17.75
CA GLY A 137 4.41 -11.33 18.95
C GLY A 137 4.52 -12.12 20.24
#